data_9a3d893a208537c8fe45d7442b78e567
#
_entry.id   9a3d893a208537c8fe45d7442b78e567
#
_cell.length_a   1.000
_cell.length_b   1.000
_cell.length_c   1.000
_cell.angle_alpha   90.00
_cell.angle_beta   90.00
_cell.angle_gamma   90.00
#
_symmetry.space_group_name_H-M   'P 1'
#
loop_
_entity.id
_entity.type
_entity.pdbx_description
1 polymer ?
#
loop_
_entity_poly.entity_id
_entity_poly.type
_entity_poly.pdbx_seq_one_letter_code
_entity_poly.pdbx_strand_id
1 'polypeptide(L)'
;MKPMTDTSEKGLEALIVRDLVASGYVQGHATDYHRDVALDVTQLLAFLRATQPKVVETLNLDADGIPRTQFLHRLQGEITKRGVVDVLRKGVGHGPVHVDLYKLLPTPGNVAAAEAFGKNIFSVTRQLRYSNDESQRALDMVIFINGLPVLTFELKNSLTKQTVADAVVQYQTDRNPGELLFQLGRCIAHMAVDDAEVRFCTHLNGKTSWFLPFNQGWNSGAGNPPNPHGLKTDYLWKQVLVKESLANIIENYAQLVEEEEEDANGRKRKTRKQIFPRYHQLRTVRALLRRSRTDGVGKRYLIQHSAGSGKSNTIAWLAHQLVELKADAGQAQFDSVIVITDRRALDTQIARTIKAYDHVASIYGHSESAEELRTFLRRGKKIIVTTVQKFPFILDELGDLGDKKFALLIDEAHSSQGGKTTAKMHL
;
A
#
# COMPACT_ATOMS: atom_id res chain seq x y z
N MET A 1 16.57 -31.25 21.29
CA MET A 1 15.51 -31.63 20.33
C MET A 1 15.03 -30.39 19.63
N LYS A 2 15.25 -30.23 18.31
CA LYS A 2 14.56 -29.19 17.51
C LYS A 2 13.09 -29.54 17.55
N PRO A 3 12.18 -28.57 17.84
CA PRO A 3 10.76 -28.84 17.76
C PRO A 3 10.45 -29.25 16.32
N MET A 4 9.83 -30.41 16.12
CA MET A 4 9.28 -30.78 14.81
C MET A 4 8.28 -29.72 14.45
N THR A 5 8.57 -28.95 13.40
CA THR A 5 7.63 -27.96 12.85
C THR A 5 6.45 -28.75 12.30
N ASP A 6 5.28 -28.58 12.89
CA ASP A 6 4.04 -29.11 12.33
C ASP A 6 3.81 -28.38 11.00
N THR A 7 3.98 -29.12 9.90
CA THR A 7 3.95 -28.61 8.53
C THR A 7 2.60 -28.86 7.88
N SER A 8 1.58 -29.22 8.64
CA SER A 8 0.18 -29.22 8.15
C SER A 8 -0.29 -27.79 7.83
N GLU A 9 -1.39 -27.63 7.11
CA GLU A 9 -2.04 -26.33 6.86
C GLU A 9 -2.26 -25.57 8.17
N LYS A 10 -2.73 -26.26 9.21
CA LYS A 10 -2.88 -25.74 10.58
C LYS A 10 -1.54 -25.36 11.22
N GLY A 11 -0.45 -26.07 10.90
CA GLY A 11 0.90 -25.76 11.36
C GLY A 11 1.45 -24.50 10.72
N LEU A 12 1.23 -24.28 9.41
CA LEU A 12 1.61 -23.02 8.74
C LEU A 12 0.83 -21.84 9.30
N GLU A 13 -0.48 -21.97 9.48
CA GLU A 13 -1.33 -20.95 10.08
C GLU A 13 -0.87 -20.60 11.50
N ALA A 14 -0.62 -21.61 12.36
CA ALA A 14 -0.15 -21.41 13.72
C ALA A 14 1.25 -20.75 13.76
N LEU A 15 2.14 -21.09 12.83
CA LEU A 15 3.46 -20.48 12.69
C LEU A 15 3.36 -18.99 12.36
N ILE A 16 2.55 -18.64 11.36
CA ILE A 16 2.35 -17.25 10.94
C ILE A 16 1.76 -16.42 12.08
N VAL A 17 0.71 -16.92 12.72
CA VAL A 17 0.05 -16.22 13.84
C VAL A 17 1.01 -16.03 15.01
N ARG A 18 1.77 -17.07 15.39
CA ARG A 18 2.78 -16.98 16.44
C ARG A 18 3.81 -15.89 16.14
N ASP A 19 4.34 -15.86 14.92
CA ASP A 19 5.37 -14.91 14.52
C ASP A 19 4.81 -13.47 14.44
N LEU A 20 3.57 -13.29 13.97
CA LEU A 20 2.88 -11.99 13.99
C LEU A 20 2.60 -11.51 15.41
N VAL A 21 2.14 -12.38 16.31
CA VAL A 21 1.93 -12.03 17.73
C VAL A 21 3.26 -11.67 18.39
N ALA A 22 4.34 -12.39 18.12
CA ALA A 22 5.67 -12.06 18.61
C ALA A 22 6.16 -10.69 18.08
N SER A 23 5.70 -10.24 16.91
CA SER A 23 5.96 -8.90 16.36
C SER A 23 4.99 -7.82 16.87
N GLY A 24 4.13 -8.17 17.85
CA GLY A 24 3.24 -7.23 18.54
C GLY A 24 1.82 -7.16 18.00
N TYR A 25 1.38 -8.09 17.15
CA TYR A 25 -0.01 -8.24 16.80
C TYR A 25 -0.82 -8.80 17.97
N VAL A 26 -2.11 -8.45 18.00
CA VAL A 26 -3.08 -9.08 18.90
C VAL A 26 -3.71 -10.27 18.17
N GLN A 27 -3.83 -11.41 18.85
CA GLN A 27 -4.65 -12.50 18.32
C GLN A 27 -6.12 -12.16 18.55
N GLY A 28 -6.87 -11.97 17.45
CA GLY A 28 -8.30 -11.70 17.48
C GLY A 28 -9.13 -12.98 17.61
N HIS A 29 -10.42 -12.81 17.91
CA HIS A 29 -11.38 -13.89 17.99
C HIS A 29 -12.41 -13.77 16.86
N ALA A 30 -12.71 -14.89 16.18
CA ALA A 30 -13.68 -14.88 15.07
C ALA A 30 -15.12 -14.49 15.52
N THR A 31 -15.42 -14.60 16.80
CA THR A 31 -16.69 -14.19 17.41
C THR A 31 -16.86 -12.67 17.49
N ASP A 32 -15.77 -11.91 17.48
CA ASP A 32 -15.77 -10.45 17.56
C ASP A 32 -16.05 -9.78 16.20
N TYR A 33 -16.08 -10.60 15.15
CA TYR A 33 -16.36 -10.14 13.80
C TYR A 33 -17.86 -10.10 13.52
N HIS A 34 -18.34 -8.92 13.16
CA HIS A 34 -19.73 -8.67 12.79
C HIS A 34 -19.89 -8.70 11.27
N ARG A 35 -20.54 -9.74 10.74
CA ARG A 35 -20.66 -10.00 9.30
C ARG A 35 -21.40 -8.90 8.54
N ASP A 36 -22.47 -8.34 9.15
CA ASP A 36 -23.32 -7.32 8.52
C ASP A 36 -22.59 -6.02 8.20
N VAL A 37 -21.51 -5.73 8.91
CA VAL A 37 -20.67 -4.56 8.72
C VAL A 37 -19.26 -4.91 8.28
N ALA A 38 -18.90 -6.20 8.31
CA ALA A 38 -17.57 -6.74 8.04
C ALA A 38 -16.47 -6.04 8.86
N LEU A 39 -16.64 -5.95 10.18
CA LEU A 39 -15.74 -5.32 11.13
C LEU A 39 -15.54 -6.21 12.36
N ASP A 40 -14.34 -6.19 12.95
CA ASP A 40 -14.11 -6.61 14.33
C ASP A 40 -14.50 -5.45 15.25
N VAL A 41 -15.72 -5.49 15.75
CA VAL A 41 -16.31 -4.38 16.51
C VAL A 41 -15.65 -4.23 17.88
N THR A 42 -15.23 -5.34 18.49
CA THR A 42 -14.53 -5.33 19.78
C THR A 42 -13.25 -4.52 19.71
N GLN A 43 -12.42 -4.77 18.68
CA GLN A 43 -11.16 -4.05 18.49
C GLN A 43 -11.35 -2.61 18.04
N LEU A 44 -12.36 -2.35 17.21
CA LEU A 44 -12.71 -0.98 16.81
C LEU A 44 -13.06 -0.14 18.03
N LEU A 45 -13.95 -0.62 18.90
CA LEU A 45 -14.33 0.11 20.10
C LEU A 45 -13.17 0.25 21.09
N ALA A 46 -12.32 -0.76 21.24
CA ALA A 46 -11.13 -0.69 22.06
C ALA A 46 -10.18 0.42 21.59
N PHE A 47 -9.92 0.50 20.29
CA PHE A 47 -9.12 1.58 19.70
C PHE A 47 -9.74 2.96 19.93
N LEU A 48 -11.04 3.12 19.67
CA LEU A 48 -11.72 4.41 19.85
C LEU A 48 -11.71 4.86 21.32
N ARG A 49 -11.95 3.96 22.27
CA ARG A 49 -11.85 4.27 23.72
C ARG A 49 -10.46 4.73 24.12
N ALA A 50 -9.42 4.07 23.60
CA ALA A 50 -8.03 4.38 23.91
C ALA A 50 -7.53 5.70 23.31
N THR A 51 -8.12 6.14 22.18
CA THR A 51 -7.63 7.29 21.42
C THR A 51 -8.57 8.47 21.40
N GLN A 52 -9.88 8.27 21.55
CA GLN A 52 -10.92 9.29 21.37
C GLN A 52 -12.10 9.07 22.35
N PRO A 53 -11.87 9.03 23.68
CA PRO A 53 -12.94 8.71 24.65
C PRO A 53 -14.11 9.72 24.59
N LYS A 54 -13.85 11.00 24.33
CA LYS A 54 -14.91 12.00 24.16
C LYS A 54 -15.81 11.74 22.94
N VAL A 55 -15.25 11.21 21.85
CA VAL A 55 -16.03 10.82 20.66
C VAL A 55 -16.92 9.62 20.98
N VAL A 56 -16.38 8.63 21.70
CA VAL A 56 -17.14 7.45 22.16
C VAL A 56 -18.32 7.86 23.02
N GLU A 57 -18.11 8.78 23.97
CA GLU A 57 -19.16 9.35 24.84
C GLU A 57 -20.19 10.14 24.01
N THR A 58 -19.75 11.09 23.18
CA THR A 58 -20.64 11.95 22.38
C THR A 58 -21.55 11.13 21.44
N LEU A 59 -21.02 10.07 20.86
CA LEU A 59 -21.73 9.18 19.94
C LEU A 59 -22.44 8.02 20.67
N ASN A 60 -22.31 7.91 21.99
CA ASN A 60 -22.87 6.84 22.82
C ASN A 60 -22.53 5.44 22.25
N LEU A 61 -21.23 5.18 21.98
CA LEU A 61 -20.78 3.94 21.37
C LEU A 61 -20.55 2.80 22.37
N ASP A 62 -20.52 3.06 23.67
CA ASP A 62 -20.22 2.06 24.70
C ASP A 62 -21.38 1.08 24.92
N ALA A 63 -22.59 1.55 24.81
CA ALA A 63 -23.79 0.71 24.95
C ALA A 63 -24.18 0.09 23.59
N ASP A 64 -24.61 -1.19 23.63
CA ASP A 64 -25.32 -1.76 22.49
C ASP A 64 -26.64 -1.04 22.28
N GLY A 65 -26.87 -0.58 21.06
CA GLY A 65 -28.08 0.16 20.75
C GLY A 65 -28.04 0.87 19.41
N ILE A 66 -29.10 1.62 19.15
CA ILE A 66 -29.29 2.34 17.88
C ILE A 66 -28.10 3.25 17.51
N PRO A 67 -27.53 4.08 18.41
CA PRO A 67 -26.44 4.95 18.07
C PRO A 67 -25.20 4.20 17.56
N ARG A 68 -24.78 3.13 18.26
CA ARG A 68 -23.66 2.28 17.82
C ARG A 68 -23.94 1.62 16.47
N THR A 69 -25.13 1.06 16.30
CA THR A 69 -25.55 0.43 15.04
C THR A 69 -25.51 1.42 13.88
N GLN A 70 -26.01 2.63 14.06
CA GLN A 70 -25.98 3.70 13.05
C GLN A 70 -24.55 4.11 12.70
N PHE A 71 -23.65 4.23 13.68
CA PHE A 71 -22.24 4.51 13.43
C PHE A 71 -21.57 3.39 12.63
N LEU A 72 -21.78 2.12 13.01
CA LEU A 72 -21.18 0.98 12.32
C LEU A 72 -21.65 0.88 10.86
N HIS A 73 -22.94 1.09 10.61
CA HIS A 73 -23.47 1.14 9.23
C HIS A 73 -22.96 2.34 8.45
N ARG A 74 -22.81 3.51 9.09
CA ARG A 74 -22.18 4.68 8.45
C ARG A 74 -20.75 4.37 8.06
N LEU A 75 -19.95 3.79 8.96
CA LEU A 75 -18.57 3.39 8.72
C LEU A 75 -18.48 2.37 7.57
N GLN A 76 -19.34 1.35 7.61
CA GLN A 76 -19.44 0.36 6.53
C GLN A 76 -19.74 1.03 5.17
N GLY A 77 -20.69 1.95 5.11
CA GLY A 77 -21.04 2.70 3.90
C GLY A 77 -19.88 3.55 3.39
N GLU A 78 -19.14 4.23 4.27
CA GLU A 78 -17.95 5.00 3.89
C GLU A 78 -16.83 4.10 3.35
N ILE A 79 -16.60 2.93 3.94
CA ILE A 79 -15.61 1.98 3.41
C ILE A 79 -16.03 1.49 2.02
N THR A 80 -17.29 1.18 1.78
CA THR A 80 -17.78 0.78 0.45
C THR A 80 -17.60 1.89 -0.58
N LYS A 81 -17.82 3.14 -0.18
CA LYS A 81 -17.70 4.31 -1.05
C LYS A 81 -16.25 4.69 -1.35
N ARG A 82 -15.40 4.75 -0.33
CA ARG A 82 -14.05 5.34 -0.39
C ARG A 82 -12.91 4.32 -0.32
N GLY A 83 -13.22 3.09 0.07
CA GLY A 83 -12.22 2.05 0.36
C GLY A 83 -11.65 2.15 1.77
N VAL A 84 -11.18 1.01 2.29
CA VAL A 84 -10.63 0.89 3.65
C VAL A 84 -9.42 1.78 3.87
N VAL A 85 -8.57 1.95 2.86
CA VAL A 85 -7.34 2.76 2.95
C VAL A 85 -7.66 4.24 3.18
N ASP A 86 -8.58 4.80 2.40
CA ASP A 86 -8.95 6.21 2.52
C ASP A 86 -9.67 6.46 3.86
N VAL A 87 -10.51 5.52 4.28
CA VAL A 87 -11.21 5.59 5.57
C VAL A 87 -10.23 5.48 6.75
N LEU A 88 -9.22 4.61 6.69
CA LEU A 88 -8.16 4.57 7.70
C LEU A 88 -7.40 5.90 7.75
N ARG A 89 -6.95 6.41 6.59
CA ARG A 89 -6.14 7.64 6.54
C ARG A 89 -6.88 8.90 6.95
N LYS A 90 -8.15 9.01 6.59
CA LYS A 90 -8.92 10.27 6.70
C LYS A 90 -10.05 10.20 7.71
N GLY A 91 -10.29 9.04 8.34
CA GLY A 91 -11.42 8.88 9.26
C GLY A 91 -12.79 9.06 8.60
N VAL A 92 -13.82 9.21 9.42
CA VAL A 92 -15.21 9.41 8.99
C VAL A 92 -15.91 10.48 9.82
N GLY A 93 -16.77 11.28 9.18
CA GLY A 93 -17.70 12.16 9.87
C GLY A 93 -18.96 11.42 10.27
N HIS A 94 -19.39 11.56 11.54
CA HIS A 94 -20.65 11.05 12.03
C HIS A 94 -21.29 12.04 13.00
N GLY A 95 -22.47 12.56 12.64
CA GLY A 95 -23.09 13.63 13.39
C GLY A 95 -22.17 14.87 13.53
N PRO A 96 -21.97 15.41 14.73
CA PRO A 96 -21.18 16.62 14.96
C PRO A 96 -19.67 16.36 15.06
N VAL A 97 -19.21 15.09 15.01
CA VAL A 97 -17.82 14.75 15.27
C VAL A 97 -17.14 14.08 14.07
N HIS A 98 -15.83 14.22 14.03
CA HIS A 98 -14.95 13.44 13.16
C HIS A 98 -14.33 12.30 13.98
N VAL A 99 -14.33 11.09 13.41
CA VAL A 99 -13.80 9.88 14.04
C VAL A 99 -12.55 9.45 13.28
N ASP A 100 -11.38 9.55 13.93
CA ASP A 100 -10.15 8.98 13.40
C ASP A 100 -10.18 7.48 13.53
N LEU A 101 -9.75 6.77 12.49
CA LEU A 101 -9.73 5.30 12.48
C LEU A 101 -8.32 4.71 12.49
N TYR A 102 -7.31 5.57 12.47
CA TYR A 102 -5.91 5.16 12.45
C TYR A 102 -5.00 6.29 12.92
N LYS A 103 -3.88 5.96 13.54
CA LYS A 103 -2.81 6.89 13.89
C LYS A 103 -1.59 6.62 13.01
N LEU A 104 -1.15 7.64 12.29
CA LEU A 104 -0.10 7.58 11.28
C LEU A 104 1.26 7.19 11.87
N LEU A 105 2.14 6.65 11.01
CA LEU A 105 3.54 6.39 11.35
C LEU A 105 4.22 7.67 11.86
N PRO A 106 4.98 7.59 12.94
CA PRO A 106 5.68 8.75 13.47
C PRO A 106 6.83 9.16 12.55
N THR A 107 7.03 10.46 12.40
CA THR A 107 8.30 10.96 11.88
C THR A 107 9.40 10.73 12.94
N PRO A 108 10.65 10.43 12.52
CA PRO A 108 11.75 10.22 13.45
C PRO A 108 11.88 11.36 14.46
N GLY A 109 12.00 11.00 15.75
CA GLY A 109 12.12 11.96 16.86
C GLY A 109 10.80 12.52 17.41
N ASN A 110 9.65 12.22 16.81
CA ASN A 110 8.36 12.64 17.34
C ASN A 110 7.78 11.60 18.31
N VAL A 111 8.09 11.75 19.61
CA VAL A 111 7.67 10.84 20.68
C VAL A 111 6.16 10.76 20.80
N ALA A 112 5.45 11.88 20.75
CA ALA A 112 3.99 11.93 20.87
C ALA A 112 3.30 11.17 19.70
N ALA A 113 3.83 11.31 18.48
CA ALA A 113 3.34 10.55 17.33
C ALA A 113 3.66 9.04 17.47
N ALA A 114 4.81 8.67 18.03
CA ALA A 114 5.16 7.28 18.30
C ALA A 114 4.22 6.63 19.34
N GLU A 115 3.91 7.35 20.41
CA GLU A 115 2.92 6.92 21.40
C GLU A 115 1.52 6.79 20.79
N ALA A 116 1.12 7.74 19.95
CA ALA A 116 -0.17 7.69 19.25
C ALA A 116 -0.22 6.48 18.30
N PHE A 117 0.83 6.25 17.49
CA PHE A 117 0.93 5.09 16.61
C PHE A 117 0.86 3.77 17.38
N GLY A 118 1.51 3.71 18.54
CA GLY A 118 1.49 2.55 19.43
C GLY A 118 0.09 2.14 19.92
N LYS A 119 -0.89 3.04 19.86
CA LYS A 119 -2.28 2.75 20.21
C LYS A 119 -3.07 2.05 19.08
N ASN A 120 -2.53 1.98 17.86
CA ASN A 120 -3.17 1.18 16.82
C ASN A 120 -3.15 -0.31 17.19
N ILE A 121 -4.26 -0.97 16.97
CA ILE A 121 -4.43 -2.41 17.20
C ILE A 121 -4.28 -3.11 15.86
N PHE A 122 -3.13 -3.72 15.63
CA PHE A 122 -2.92 -4.67 14.54
C PHE A 122 -3.29 -6.05 15.05
N SER A 123 -4.22 -6.74 14.41
CA SER A 123 -4.65 -8.05 14.86
C SER A 123 -4.72 -9.06 13.74
N VAL A 124 -4.62 -10.33 14.12
CA VAL A 124 -4.74 -11.49 13.23
C VAL A 124 -5.78 -12.44 13.79
N THR A 125 -6.82 -12.72 12.99
CA THR A 125 -7.91 -13.63 13.35
C THR A 125 -7.88 -14.85 12.44
N ARG A 126 -7.90 -16.03 13.07
CA ARG A 126 -7.89 -17.34 12.39
C ARG A 126 -9.30 -17.80 12.13
N GLN A 127 -9.47 -18.63 11.07
CA GLN A 127 -10.72 -19.34 10.76
C GLN A 127 -11.94 -18.42 10.82
N LEU A 128 -11.81 -17.26 10.13
CA LEU A 128 -12.86 -16.23 10.15
C LEU A 128 -14.07 -16.65 9.31
N ARG A 129 -15.19 -16.89 9.95
CA ARG A 129 -16.48 -17.12 9.28
C ARG A 129 -17.06 -15.78 8.84
N TYR A 130 -17.00 -15.50 7.54
CA TYR A 130 -17.32 -14.20 6.96
C TYR A 130 -18.70 -14.13 6.31
N SER A 131 -19.25 -15.27 5.90
CA SER A 131 -20.52 -15.32 5.17
C SER A 131 -21.73 -15.28 6.09
N ASN A 132 -22.79 -14.61 5.64
CA ASN A 132 -24.09 -14.63 6.27
C ASN A 132 -24.93 -15.86 5.91
N ASP A 133 -24.44 -16.67 4.93
CA ASP A 133 -25.08 -17.94 4.60
C ASP A 133 -24.76 -19.03 5.65
N GLU A 134 -25.50 -20.13 5.60
CA GLU A 134 -25.30 -21.27 6.49
C GLU A 134 -24.08 -22.15 6.14
N SER A 135 -23.30 -21.78 5.12
CA SER A 135 -22.23 -22.62 4.54
C SER A 135 -21.04 -22.87 5.47
N GLN A 136 -20.96 -22.20 6.63
CA GLN A 136 -19.86 -22.31 7.60
C GLN A 136 -18.47 -22.03 7.00
N ARG A 137 -18.40 -21.41 5.81
CA ARG A 137 -17.14 -21.11 5.12
C ARG A 137 -16.31 -20.13 5.94
N ALA A 138 -15.05 -20.48 6.16
CA ALA A 138 -14.11 -19.65 6.88
C ALA A 138 -12.90 -19.35 5.99
N LEU A 139 -12.31 -18.17 6.18
CA LEU A 139 -10.97 -17.84 5.72
C LEU A 139 -9.95 -18.36 6.73
N ASP A 140 -8.81 -18.85 6.25
CA ASP A 140 -7.78 -19.35 7.15
C ASP A 140 -7.29 -18.25 8.10
N MET A 141 -7.09 -17.03 7.56
CA MET A 141 -6.60 -15.92 8.37
C MET A 141 -7.04 -14.57 7.78
N VAL A 142 -7.31 -13.60 8.65
CA VAL A 142 -7.56 -12.19 8.27
C VAL A 142 -6.76 -11.27 9.18
N ILE A 143 -6.13 -10.26 8.60
CA ILE A 143 -5.48 -9.17 9.33
C ILE A 143 -6.40 -7.96 9.38
N PHE A 144 -6.52 -7.40 10.58
CA PHE A 144 -7.27 -6.18 10.84
C PHE A 144 -6.36 -5.08 11.39
N ILE A 145 -6.77 -3.83 11.16
CA ILE A 145 -6.21 -2.66 11.83
C ILE A 145 -7.36 -1.92 12.47
N ASN A 146 -7.32 -1.77 13.79
CA ASN A 146 -8.36 -1.10 14.58
C ASN A 146 -9.77 -1.64 14.27
N GLY A 147 -9.87 -2.95 14.05
CA GLY A 147 -11.11 -3.64 13.72
C GLY A 147 -11.54 -3.57 12.25
N LEU A 148 -10.82 -2.86 11.37
CA LEU A 148 -11.09 -2.82 9.95
C LEU A 148 -10.27 -3.91 9.23
N PRO A 149 -10.88 -4.79 8.41
CA PRO A 149 -10.15 -5.83 7.68
C PRO A 149 -9.27 -5.20 6.60
N VAL A 150 -8.01 -5.62 6.52
CA VAL A 150 -7.07 -5.09 5.53
C VAL A 150 -6.50 -6.16 4.59
N LEU A 151 -6.31 -7.39 5.07
CA LEU A 151 -5.78 -8.50 4.27
C LEU A 151 -6.51 -9.80 4.63
N THR A 152 -6.82 -10.63 3.63
CA THR A 152 -7.33 -11.98 3.80
C THR A 152 -6.33 -13.01 3.30
N PHE A 153 -6.34 -14.22 3.84
CA PHE A 153 -5.40 -15.28 3.51
C PHE A 153 -6.09 -16.63 3.32
N GLU A 154 -5.69 -17.33 2.27
CA GLU A 154 -5.87 -18.77 2.07
C GLU A 154 -4.48 -19.39 2.08
N LEU A 155 -4.30 -20.39 2.94
CA LEU A 155 -3.02 -21.03 3.21
C LEU A 155 -3.04 -22.47 2.68
N LYS A 156 -1.96 -22.89 2.04
CA LYS A 156 -1.74 -24.27 1.61
C LYS A 156 -0.37 -24.76 2.03
N ASN A 157 -0.19 -26.06 2.03
CA ASN A 157 1.08 -26.65 2.40
C ASN A 157 1.46 -27.77 1.44
N SER A 158 2.69 -27.72 0.93
CA SER A 158 3.22 -28.70 0.00
C SER A 158 3.23 -30.15 0.55
N LEU A 159 3.29 -30.34 1.87
CA LEU A 159 3.23 -31.67 2.49
C LEU A 159 1.87 -32.34 2.39
N THR A 160 0.81 -31.55 2.22
CA THR A 160 -0.55 -32.05 1.92
C THR A 160 -0.78 -32.20 0.42
N LYS A 161 0.27 -32.03 -0.41
CA LYS A 161 0.23 -32.00 -1.88
C LYS A 161 -0.64 -30.86 -2.43
N GLN A 162 -0.90 -29.84 -1.62
CA GLN A 162 -1.58 -28.62 -2.04
C GLN A 162 -0.58 -27.47 -2.16
N THR A 163 -0.83 -26.57 -3.10
CA THR A 163 0.07 -25.49 -3.46
C THR A 163 -0.65 -24.15 -3.44
N VAL A 164 0.09 -23.08 -3.63
CA VAL A 164 -0.47 -21.71 -3.80
C VAL A 164 -1.52 -21.66 -4.92
N ALA A 165 -1.44 -22.55 -5.94
CA ALA A 165 -2.44 -22.62 -7.00
C ALA A 165 -3.79 -23.10 -6.46
N ASP A 166 -3.81 -24.05 -5.51
CA ASP A 166 -5.05 -24.53 -4.88
C ASP A 166 -5.69 -23.41 -4.02
N ALA A 167 -4.88 -22.61 -3.32
CA ALA A 167 -5.37 -21.43 -2.60
C ALA A 167 -5.98 -20.38 -3.56
N VAL A 168 -5.38 -20.18 -4.74
CA VAL A 168 -5.95 -19.31 -5.79
C VAL A 168 -7.29 -19.85 -6.27
N VAL A 169 -7.38 -21.17 -6.58
CA VAL A 169 -8.63 -21.82 -7.00
C VAL A 169 -9.69 -21.67 -5.92
N GLN A 170 -9.36 -21.82 -4.65
CA GLN A 170 -10.27 -21.65 -3.54
C GLN A 170 -10.86 -20.22 -3.50
N TYR A 171 -10.05 -19.17 -3.73
CA TYR A 171 -10.56 -17.82 -3.89
C TYR A 171 -11.47 -17.64 -5.11
N GLN A 172 -11.14 -18.31 -6.22
CA GLN A 172 -11.89 -18.16 -7.46
C GLN A 172 -13.22 -18.93 -7.48
N THR A 173 -13.34 -20.03 -6.72
CA THR A 173 -14.50 -20.91 -6.76
C THR A 173 -15.36 -20.87 -5.49
N ASP A 174 -14.72 -20.77 -4.32
CA ASP A 174 -15.40 -20.96 -3.03
C ASP A 174 -15.69 -19.65 -2.32
N ARG A 175 -15.09 -18.54 -2.75
CA ARG A 175 -15.26 -17.22 -2.15
C ARG A 175 -16.18 -16.37 -3.03
N ASN A 176 -17.41 -16.14 -2.56
CA ASN A 176 -18.39 -15.34 -3.28
C ASN A 176 -17.99 -13.85 -3.27
N PRO A 177 -17.69 -13.24 -4.44
CA PRO A 177 -17.32 -11.81 -4.52
C PRO A 177 -18.42 -10.85 -4.06
N GLY A 178 -19.68 -11.31 -3.99
CA GLY A 178 -20.82 -10.55 -3.47
C GLY A 178 -20.80 -10.34 -1.96
N GLU A 179 -20.04 -11.16 -1.23
CA GLU A 179 -19.90 -11.00 0.22
C GLU A 179 -19.23 -9.67 0.56
N LEU A 180 -19.70 -9.01 1.61
CA LEU A 180 -19.27 -7.69 1.99
C LEU A 180 -17.74 -7.59 2.17
N LEU A 181 -17.12 -8.61 2.77
CA LEU A 181 -15.67 -8.67 3.00
C LEU A 181 -14.86 -8.68 1.71
N PHE A 182 -15.41 -9.20 0.60
CA PHE A 182 -14.73 -9.34 -0.68
C PHE A 182 -15.05 -8.23 -1.69
N GLN A 183 -15.93 -7.30 -1.35
CA GLN A 183 -16.22 -6.17 -2.21
C GLN A 183 -14.97 -5.31 -2.43
N LEU A 184 -14.83 -4.77 -3.63
CA LEU A 184 -13.69 -3.96 -4.03
C LEU A 184 -13.42 -2.81 -3.05
N GLY A 185 -12.19 -2.70 -2.58
CA GLY A 185 -11.76 -1.68 -1.62
C GLY A 185 -12.06 -2.00 -0.16
N ARG A 186 -12.72 -3.15 0.14
CA ARG A 186 -12.96 -3.57 1.52
C ARG A 186 -11.68 -4.08 2.20
N CYS A 187 -10.87 -4.83 1.45
CA CYS A 187 -9.51 -5.20 1.81
C CYS A 187 -8.53 -4.61 0.79
N ILE A 188 -7.27 -4.44 1.18
CA ILE A 188 -6.23 -3.96 0.27
C ILE A 188 -5.72 -5.05 -0.66
N ALA A 189 -5.73 -6.31 -0.19
CA ALA A 189 -5.39 -7.49 -0.98
C ALA A 189 -5.91 -8.78 -0.34
N HIS A 190 -6.03 -9.82 -1.18
CA HIS A 190 -6.35 -11.20 -0.84
C HIS A 190 -5.13 -12.05 -1.18
N MET A 191 -4.55 -12.73 -0.19
CA MET A 191 -3.27 -13.42 -0.27
C MET A 191 -3.47 -14.94 -0.34
N ALA A 192 -2.92 -15.58 -1.35
CA ALA A 192 -2.77 -17.01 -1.47
C ALA A 192 -1.31 -17.37 -1.14
N VAL A 193 -1.07 -18.25 -0.16
CA VAL A 193 0.26 -18.50 0.39
C VAL A 193 0.47 -20.00 0.62
N ASP A 194 1.64 -20.49 0.23
CA ASP A 194 2.16 -21.77 0.69
C ASP A 194 3.58 -21.60 1.25
N ASP A 195 4.27 -22.69 1.52
CA ASP A 195 5.64 -22.70 2.04
C ASP A 195 6.70 -22.22 1.03
N ALA A 196 6.33 -22.15 -0.27
CA ALA A 196 7.24 -21.83 -1.38
C ALA A 196 6.93 -20.51 -2.08
N GLU A 197 5.64 -20.17 -2.25
CA GLU A 197 5.19 -19.02 -3.05
C GLU A 197 4.10 -18.20 -2.36
N VAL A 198 4.04 -16.92 -2.76
CA VAL A 198 2.98 -15.99 -2.39
C VAL A 198 2.37 -15.39 -3.65
N ARG A 199 1.04 -15.38 -3.73
CA ARG A 199 0.28 -14.67 -4.76
C ARG A 199 -0.75 -13.75 -4.11
N PHE A 200 -1.14 -12.69 -4.79
CA PHE A 200 -2.15 -11.76 -4.31
C PHE A 200 -3.10 -11.30 -5.40
N CYS A 201 -4.30 -10.98 -4.99
CA CYS A 201 -5.34 -10.36 -5.80
C CYS A 201 -5.89 -9.13 -5.07
N THR A 202 -6.19 -8.06 -5.79
CA THR A 202 -6.78 -6.85 -5.20
C THR A 202 -8.27 -6.71 -5.47
N HIS A 203 -8.83 -7.55 -6.33
CA HIS A 203 -10.25 -7.58 -6.67
C HIS A 203 -10.69 -9.00 -6.98
N LEU A 204 -11.47 -9.59 -6.10
CA LEU A 204 -12.08 -10.90 -6.35
C LEU A 204 -13.27 -10.74 -7.29
N ASN A 205 -13.28 -11.52 -8.36
CA ASN A 205 -14.32 -11.56 -9.38
C ASN A 205 -14.54 -13.02 -9.86
N GLY A 206 -14.71 -13.93 -8.91
CA GLY A 206 -14.87 -15.35 -9.16
C GLY A 206 -13.70 -15.91 -9.99
N LYS A 207 -13.99 -16.74 -10.99
CA LYS A 207 -12.98 -17.38 -11.86
C LYS A 207 -12.10 -16.40 -12.64
N THR A 208 -12.50 -15.13 -12.80
CA THR A 208 -11.71 -14.10 -13.48
C THR A 208 -10.81 -13.31 -12.55
N SER A 209 -10.77 -13.64 -11.27
CA SER A 209 -9.86 -13.04 -10.30
C SER A 209 -8.40 -13.23 -10.73
N TRP A 210 -7.65 -12.13 -10.82
CA TRP A 210 -6.29 -12.13 -11.31
C TRP A 210 -5.28 -12.10 -10.16
N PHE A 211 -4.57 -13.21 -9.96
CA PHE A 211 -3.55 -13.34 -8.92
C PHE A 211 -2.15 -13.11 -9.49
N LEU A 212 -1.44 -12.16 -8.92
CA LEU A 212 -0.07 -11.79 -9.25
C LEU A 212 0.91 -12.39 -8.24
N PRO A 213 2.13 -12.78 -8.68
CA PRO A 213 3.17 -13.21 -7.76
C PRO A 213 3.64 -12.05 -6.85
N PHE A 214 3.86 -12.39 -5.58
CA PHE A 214 4.46 -11.49 -4.59
C PHE A 214 5.82 -12.03 -4.10
N ASN A 215 6.50 -12.80 -4.92
CA ASN A 215 7.76 -13.47 -4.62
C ASN A 215 8.97 -12.52 -4.73
N GLN A 216 10.05 -12.88 -4.02
CA GLN A 216 11.28 -12.09 -3.97
C GLN A 216 12.08 -12.11 -5.28
N GLY A 217 11.89 -13.15 -6.11
CA GLY A 217 12.72 -13.48 -7.26
C GLY A 217 13.93 -14.32 -6.86
N TRP A 218 14.23 -15.35 -7.67
CA TRP A 218 15.37 -16.24 -7.46
C TRP A 218 15.87 -16.80 -8.80
N ASN A 219 17.21 -16.81 -9.00
CA ASN A 219 17.84 -17.35 -10.21
C ASN A 219 17.20 -16.85 -11.52
N SER A 220 17.01 -15.54 -11.63
CA SER A 220 16.33 -14.89 -12.77
C SER A 220 14.87 -15.32 -12.98
N GLY A 221 14.26 -16.02 -12.03
CA GLY A 221 12.86 -16.44 -12.04
C GLY A 221 12.01 -15.72 -10.97
N ALA A 222 10.70 -16.02 -10.98
CA ALA A 222 9.70 -15.39 -10.12
C ALA A 222 9.57 -16.04 -8.72
N GLY A 223 10.34 -17.07 -8.40
CA GLY A 223 10.27 -17.80 -7.12
C GLY A 223 10.88 -17.06 -5.94
N ASN A 224 11.01 -17.77 -4.82
CA ASN A 224 11.68 -17.28 -3.62
C ASN A 224 13.01 -18.02 -3.38
N PRO A 225 14.04 -17.34 -2.83
CA PRO A 225 15.29 -17.98 -2.49
C PRO A 225 15.10 -19.05 -1.40
N PRO A 226 15.94 -20.11 -1.39
CA PRO A 226 16.00 -21.02 -0.27
C PRO A 226 16.25 -20.27 1.06
N ASN A 227 15.53 -20.67 2.10
CA ASN A 227 15.72 -20.12 3.42
C ASN A 227 16.18 -21.24 4.40
N PRO A 228 17.47 -21.31 4.78
CA PRO A 228 17.98 -22.36 5.63
C PRO A 228 17.44 -22.28 7.09
N HIS A 229 16.82 -21.17 7.45
CA HIS A 229 16.35 -20.90 8.82
C HIS A 229 14.82 -20.81 8.93
N GLY A 230 14.08 -21.11 7.86
CA GLY A 230 12.63 -21.01 7.85
C GLY A 230 12.00 -21.40 6.52
N LEU A 231 10.80 -20.91 6.27
CA LEU A 231 10.11 -21.10 5.01
C LEU A 231 10.55 -20.07 3.97
N LYS A 232 10.48 -20.42 2.70
CA LYS A 232 10.80 -19.48 1.60
C LYS A 232 9.89 -18.24 1.60
N THR A 233 8.70 -18.37 2.19
CA THR A 233 7.66 -17.33 2.24
C THR A 233 7.63 -16.56 3.56
N ASP A 234 8.49 -16.86 4.53
CA ASP A 234 8.46 -16.23 5.85
C ASP A 234 8.78 -14.72 5.83
N TYR A 235 9.44 -14.22 4.76
CA TYR A 235 9.63 -12.78 4.55
C TYR A 235 8.31 -12.02 4.56
N LEU A 236 7.19 -12.67 4.15
CA LEU A 236 5.88 -12.05 4.13
C LEU A 236 5.48 -11.56 5.52
N TRP A 237 5.49 -12.43 6.52
CA TRP A 237 5.08 -12.06 7.87
C TRP A 237 6.21 -11.52 8.74
N LYS A 238 7.46 -11.85 8.46
CA LYS A 238 8.60 -11.35 9.22
C LYS A 238 9.15 -10.00 8.76
N GLN A 239 8.83 -9.56 7.52
CA GLN A 239 9.35 -8.32 6.96
C GLN A 239 8.27 -7.42 6.37
N VAL A 240 7.30 -7.98 5.62
CA VAL A 240 6.29 -7.19 4.91
C VAL A 240 5.12 -6.84 5.80
N LEU A 241 4.68 -7.76 6.64
CA LEU A 241 3.50 -7.61 7.50
C LEU A 241 3.83 -7.16 8.93
N VAL A 242 5.09 -6.88 9.29
CA VAL A 242 5.37 -6.21 10.57
C VAL A 242 4.68 -4.84 10.58
N LYS A 243 4.25 -4.37 11.77
CA LYS A 243 3.36 -3.22 11.93
C LYS A 243 3.79 -1.99 11.14
N GLU A 244 5.04 -1.58 11.27
CA GLU A 244 5.58 -0.38 10.62
C GLU A 244 5.62 -0.55 9.09
N SER A 245 5.89 -1.76 8.63
CA SER A 245 5.93 -2.08 7.20
C SER A 245 4.53 -2.11 6.58
N LEU A 246 3.54 -2.72 7.25
CA LEU A 246 2.15 -2.71 6.79
C LEU A 246 1.54 -1.30 6.87
N ALA A 247 1.83 -0.56 7.94
CA ALA A 247 1.48 0.84 8.06
C ALA A 247 2.02 1.67 6.90
N ASN A 248 3.30 1.52 6.58
CA ASN A 248 3.92 2.20 5.44
C ASN A 248 3.26 1.82 4.09
N ILE A 249 2.83 0.56 3.93
CA ILE A 249 2.09 0.14 2.72
C ILE A 249 0.74 0.85 2.65
N ILE A 250 0.01 0.92 3.76
CA ILE A 250 -1.27 1.61 3.85
C ILE A 250 -1.11 3.11 3.60
N GLU A 251 -0.09 3.74 4.16
CA GLU A 251 0.09 5.18 4.06
C GLU A 251 0.62 5.62 2.69
N ASN A 252 1.50 4.84 2.06
CA ASN A 252 2.29 5.31 0.93
C ASN A 252 2.12 4.51 -0.36
N TYR A 253 1.48 3.34 -0.36
CA TYR A 253 1.40 2.48 -1.55
C TYR A 253 -0.02 2.09 -1.93
N ALA A 254 -0.80 1.59 -0.96
CA ALA A 254 -2.13 1.10 -1.25
C ALA A 254 -3.11 2.26 -1.47
N GLN A 255 -3.99 2.15 -2.46
CA GLN A 255 -5.07 3.12 -2.69
C GLN A 255 -6.15 2.56 -3.60
N LEU A 256 -7.35 3.07 -3.47
CA LEU A 256 -8.44 2.84 -4.41
C LEU A 256 -8.50 4.02 -5.37
N VAL A 257 -8.23 3.78 -6.66
CA VAL A 257 -8.21 4.82 -7.69
C VAL A 257 -9.42 4.69 -8.59
N GLU A 258 -9.90 5.82 -9.13
CA GLU A 258 -10.85 5.86 -10.23
C GLU A 258 -10.09 6.11 -11.54
N GLU A 259 -10.30 5.24 -12.53
CA GLU A 259 -9.73 5.35 -13.86
C GLU A 259 -10.88 5.54 -14.86
N GLU A 260 -10.70 6.37 -15.87
CA GLU A 260 -11.60 6.44 -17.01
C GLU A 260 -11.09 5.47 -18.08
N GLU A 261 -11.86 4.44 -18.35
CA GLU A 261 -11.62 3.49 -19.44
C GLU A 261 -12.61 3.77 -20.58
N GLU A 262 -12.13 3.67 -21.82
CA GLU A 262 -12.96 3.79 -23.01
C GLU A 262 -13.36 2.39 -23.45
N ASP A 263 -14.67 2.12 -23.58
CA ASP A 263 -15.18 0.85 -24.05
C ASP A 263 -14.95 0.70 -25.57
N ALA A 264 -15.19 -0.49 -26.11
CA ALA A 264 -15.05 -0.78 -27.55
C ALA A 264 -15.90 0.13 -28.46
N ASN A 265 -16.87 0.88 -27.90
CA ASN A 265 -17.75 1.82 -28.60
C ASN A 265 -17.34 3.29 -28.38
N GLY A 266 -16.18 3.55 -27.76
CA GLY A 266 -15.71 4.91 -27.49
C GLY A 266 -16.41 5.60 -26.30
N ARG A 267 -17.19 4.87 -25.47
CA ARG A 267 -17.86 5.43 -24.31
C ARG A 267 -16.95 5.40 -23.12
N LYS A 268 -16.75 6.55 -22.47
CA LYS A 268 -15.99 6.66 -21.23
C LYS A 268 -16.77 6.04 -20.06
N ARG A 269 -16.16 5.07 -19.38
CA ARG A 269 -16.68 4.47 -18.17
C ARG A 269 -15.67 4.68 -17.03
N LYS A 270 -16.17 5.11 -15.89
CA LYS A 270 -15.37 5.16 -14.67
C LYS A 270 -15.27 3.76 -14.10
N THR A 271 -14.06 3.27 -13.94
CA THR A 271 -13.75 2.01 -13.26
C THR A 271 -12.98 2.31 -11.98
N ARG A 272 -13.14 1.46 -10.98
CA ARG A 272 -12.41 1.57 -9.71
C ARG A 272 -11.41 0.41 -9.61
N LYS A 273 -10.21 0.72 -9.16
CA LYS A 273 -9.13 -0.25 -9.06
C LYS A 273 -8.39 -0.11 -7.73
N GLN A 274 -8.29 -1.21 -7.00
CA GLN A 274 -7.46 -1.26 -5.81
C GLN A 274 -6.00 -1.49 -6.22
N ILE A 275 -5.13 -0.56 -5.83
CA ILE A 275 -3.69 -0.64 -6.06
C ILE A 275 -3.03 -1.23 -4.81
N PHE A 276 -2.12 -2.18 -5.03
CA PHE A 276 -1.25 -2.77 -4.03
C PHE A 276 0.12 -3.02 -4.67
N PRO A 277 1.26 -2.78 -3.98
CA PRO A 277 2.59 -2.91 -4.59
C PRO A 277 2.94 -4.39 -4.81
N ARG A 278 3.58 -4.71 -5.94
CA ARG A 278 4.30 -5.97 -6.10
C ARG A 278 5.56 -5.97 -5.25
N TYR A 279 6.06 -7.12 -4.87
CA TYR A 279 7.23 -7.23 -4.00
C TYR A 279 8.47 -6.47 -4.55
N HIS A 280 8.78 -6.64 -5.84
CA HIS A 280 9.92 -5.95 -6.47
C HIS A 280 9.77 -4.41 -6.44
N GLN A 281 8.55 -3.88 -6.61
CA GLN A 281 8.28 -2.44 -6.52
C GLN A 281 8.52 -1.93 -5.10
N LEU A 282 7.93 -2.62 -4.11
CA LEU A 282 8.09 -2.30 -2.68
C LEU A 282 9.57 -2.31 -2.27
N ARG A 283 10.30 -3.37 -2.65
CA ARG A 283 11.73 -3.52 -2.38
C ARG A 283 12.54 -2.39 -3.03
N THR A 284 12.26 -2.05 -4.29
CA THR A 284 12.98 -1.01 -5.05
C THR A 284 12.79 0.35 -4.41
N VAL A 285 11.55 0.77 -4.15
CA VAL A 285 11.28 2.07 -3.53
C VAL A 285 11.95 2.17 -2.15
N ARG A 286 11.79 1.16 -1.31
CA ARG A 286 12.41 1.13 0.04
C ARG A 286 13.94 1.14 -0.02
N ALA A 287 14.54 0.44 -0.98
CA ALA A 287 15.99 0.44 -1.16
C ALA A 287 16.50 1.82 -1.58
N LEU A 288 15.81 2.48 -2.52
CA LEU A 288 16.17 3.83 -2.99
C LEU A 288 16.01 4.87 -1.88
N LEU A 289 14.93 4.84 -1.12
CA LEU A 289 14.73 5.76 0.01
C LEU A 289 15.84 5.61 1.05
N ARG A 290 16.20 4.36 1.39
CA ARG A 290 17.29 4.09 2.32
C ARG A 290 18.62 4.62 1.78
N ARG A 291 18.96 4.30 0.52
CA ARG A 291 20.18 4.80 -0.13
C ARG A 291 20.19 6.33 -0.21
N SER A 292 19.11 6.95 -0.63
CA SER A 292 19.02 8.40 -0.70
C SER A 292 19.23 9.08 0.65
N ARG A 293 18.79 8.46 1.74
CA ARG A 293 19.03 8.96 3.10
C ARG A 293 20.51 8.81 3.49
N THR A 294 21.10 7.62 3.28
CA THR A 294 22.46 7.29 3.72
C THR A 294 23.52 7.97 2.86
N ASP A 295 23.34 7.92 1.53
CA ASP A 295 24.38 8.34 0.57
C ASP A 295 24.30 9.85 0.26
N GLY A 296 23.21 10.51 0.63
CA GLY A 296 22.98 11.93 0.39
C GLY A 296 22.67 12.25 -1.07
N VAL A 297 22.93 13.51 -1.46
CA VAL A 297 22.77 14.00 -2.83
C VAL A 297 23.98 13.65 -3.71
N GLY A 298 23.83 13.76 -5.05
CA GLY A 298 24.91 13.56 -6.02
C GLY A 298 25.18 12.09 -6.38
N LYS A 299 24.32 11.15 -5.94
CA LYS A 299 24.43 9.72 -6.30
C LYS A 299 23.48 9.35 -7.44
N ARG A 300 23.88 8.36 -8.22
CA ARG A 300 23.13 7.85 -9.37
C ARG A 300 22.80 6.39 -9.15
N TYR A 301 21.54 6.01 -9.44
CA TYR A 301 21.03 4.65 -9.31
C TYR A 301 20.35 4.25 -10.61
N LEU A 302 20.67 3.07 -11.13
CA LEU A 302 20.01 2.47 -12.29
C LEU A 302 19.06 1.38 -11.81
N ILE A 303 17.79 1.48 -12.18
CA ILE A 303 16.75 0.50 -11.89
C ILE A 303 16.29 -0.13 -13.19
N GLN A 304 16.48 -1.43 -13.32
CA GLN A 304 16.02 -2.19 -14.47
C GLN A 304 14.71 -2.90 -14.12
N HIS A 305 13.64 -2.50 -14.77
CA HIS A 305 12.32 -3.13 -14.68
C HIS A 305 11.86 -3.56 -16.07
N SER A 306 11.26 -4.77 -16.16
CA SER A 306 10.66 -5.26 -17.41
C SER A 306 9.43 -4.43 -17.82
N ALA A 307 9.04 -4.52 -19.09
CA ALA A 307 7.76 -3.98 -19.55
C ALA A 307 6.59 -4.59 -18.76
N GLY A 308 5.56 -3.81 -18.44
CA GLY A 308 4.41 -4.26 -17.66
C GLY A 308 4.67 -4.53 -16.17
N SER A 309 5.85 -4.23 -15.65
CA SER A 309 6.19 -4.39 -14.23
C SER A 309 5.56 -3.34 -13.30
N GLY A 310 4.91 -2.31 -13.85
CA GLY A 310 4.31 -1.22 -13.10
C GLY A 310 5.29 -0.09 -12.75
N LYS A 311 6.22 0.25 -13.63
CA LYS A 311 7.20 1.33 -13.47
C LYS A 311 6.58 2.65 -13.03
N SER A 312 5.46 3.05 -13.65
CA SER A 312 4.77 4.32 -13.34
C SER A 312 4.36 4.42 -11.88
N ASN A 313 3.81 3.34 -11.29
CA ASN A 313 3.48 3.30 -9.87
C ASN A 313 4.74 3.38 -9.00
N THR A 314 5.83 2.67 -9.39
CA THR A 314 7.10 2.71 -8.66
C THR A 314 7.67 4.14 -8.62
N ILE A 315 7.64 4.85 -9.75
CA ILE A 315 8.07 6.25 -9.86
C ILE A 315 7.19 7.15 -8.99
N ALA A 316 5.87 6.99 -9.06
CA ALA A 316 4.93 7.79 -8.26
C ALA A 316 5.16 7.59 -6.75
N TRP A 317 5.23 6.35 -6.27
CA TRP A 317 5.51 6.05 -4.86
C TRP A 317 6.86 6.57 -4.38
N LEU A 318 7.88 6.48 -5.25
CA LEU A 318 9.19 7.00 -4.94
C LEU A 318 9.18 8.53 -4.86
N ALA A 319 8.56 9.21 -5.83
CA ALA A 319 8.48 10.67 -5.87
C ALA A 319 7.81 11.22 -4.61
N HIS A 320 6.68 10.62 -4.19
CA HIS A 320 5.98 11.00 -2.97
C HIS A 320 6.84 10.89 -1.73
N GLN A 321 7.46 9.73 -1.54
CA GLN A 321 8.22 9.46 -0.33
C GLN A 321 9.56 10.19 -0.30
N LEU A 322 10.16 10.53 -1.45
CA LEU A 322 11.36 11.37 -1.51
C LEU A 322 11.11 12.82 -1.08
N VAL A 323 9.93 13.36 -1.37
CA VAL A 323 9.54 14.72 -0.91
C VAL A 323 9.51 14.80 0.61
N GLU A 324 9.08 13.74 1.27
CA GLU A 324 8.96 13.68 2.72
C GLU A 324 10.23 13.15 3.41
N LEU A 325 11.22 12.71 2.60
CA LEU A 325 12.45 12.13 3.12
C LEU A 325 13.26 13.17 3.87
N LYS A 326 13.55 12.88 5.14
CA LYS A 326 14.38 13.73 6.00
C LYS A 326 15.78 13.14 6.13
N ALA A 327 16.78 14.02 6.09
CA ALA A 327 18.13 13.73 6.51
C ALA A 327 18.19 13.47 8.03
N ASP A 328 19.30 12.94 8.53
CA ASP A 328 19.47 12.61 9.95
C ASP A 328 19.31 13.84 10.87
N ALA A 329 19.61 15.04 10.37
CA ALA A 329 19.40 16.32 11.07
C ALA A 329 17.92 16.81 11.07
N GLY A 330 16.98 16.02 10.54
CA GLY A 330 15.55 16.36 10.51
C GLY A 330 15.13 17.30 9.37
N GLN A 331 16.07 17.84 8.59
CA GLN A 331 15.79 18.69 7.42
C GLN A 331 15.36 17.84 6.22
N ALA A 332 14.61 18.44 5.27
CA ALA A 332 14.27 17.77 4.02
C ALA A 332 15.55 17.37 3.26
N GLN A 333 15.61 16.13 2.79
CA GLN A 333 16.75 15.62 2.00
C GLN A 333 16.79 16.28 0.62
N PHE A 334 15.62 16.57 0.03
CA PHE A 334 15.47 17.21 -1.27
C PHE A 334 14.45 18.35 -1.17
N ASP A 335 14.72 19.45 -1.90
CA ASP A 335 13.80 20.58 -2.02
C ASP A 335 12.66 20.28 -2.96
N SER A 336 12.96 19.56 -4.06
CA SER A 336 11.99 19.12 -5.06
C SER A 336 12.41 17.80 -5.68
N VAL A 337 11.40 17.04 -6.13
CA VAL A 337 11.56 15.82 -6.93
C VAL A 337 11.09 16.12 -8.35
N ILE A 338 11.94 15.89 -9.33
CA ILE A 338 11.63 16.13 -10.74
C ILE A 338 11.52 14.79 -11.44
N VAL A 339 10.36 14.48 -11.98
CA VAL A 339 10.10 13.27 -12.78
C VAL A 339 10.22 13.65 -14.25
N ILE A 340 11.13 13.01 -14.95
CA ILE A 340 11.47 13.28 -16.35
C ILE A 340 11.06 12.09 -17.19
N THR A 341 10.21 12.32 -18.19
CA THR A 341 9.74 11.31 -19.13
C THR A 341 10.21 11.60 -20.55
N ASP A 342 10.32 10.56 -21.37
CA ASP A 342 10.71 10.72 -22.79
C ASP A 342 9.52 11.11 -23.66
N ARG A 343 8.31 10.59 -23.37
CA ARG A 343 7.13 10.75 -24.21
C ARG A 343 5.98 11.45 -23.49
N ARG A 344 5.29 12.35 -24.20
CA ARG A 344 4.13 13.08 -23.68
C ARG A 344 3.01 12.15 -23.16
N ALA A 345 2.78 10.99 -23.79
CA ALA A 345 1.77 10.03 -23.33
C ALA A 345 2.14 9.41 -21.97
N LEU A 346 3.42 9.04 -21.77
CA LEU A 346 3.93 8.54 -20.49
C LEU A 346 3.92 9.63 -19.41
N ASP A 347 4.28 10.85 -19.79
CA ASP A 347 4.19 12.05 -18.96
C ASP A 347 2.78 12.21 -18.37
N THR A 348 1.75 12.16 -19.20
CA THR A 348 0.35 12.24 -18.78
C THR A 348 -0.06 11.08 -17.86
N GLN A 349 0.38 9.86 -18.17
CA GLN A 349 0.08 8.67 -17.33
C GLN A 349 0.73 8.77 -15.96
N ILE A 350 2.01 9.08 -15.89
CA ILE A 350 2.74 9.24 -14.62
C ILE A 350 2.15 10.41 -13.83
N ALA A 351 1.85 11.52 -14.50
CA ALA A 351 1.21 12.68 -13.92
C ALA A 351 -0.13 12.34 -13.27
N ARG A 352 -0.98 11.56 -13.95
CA ARG A 352 -2.25 11.08 -13.40
C ARG A 352 -2.02 10.17 -12.19
N THR A 353 -1.07 9.24 -12.28
CA THR A 353 -0.74 8.33 -11.17
C THR A 353 -0.27 9.11 -9.94
N ILE A 354 0.61 10.10 -10.10
CA ILE A 354 1.08 10.95 -9.01
C ILE A 354 -0.08 11.77 -8.43
N LYS A 355 -0.90 12.39 -9.27
CA LYS A 355 -2.04 13.21 -8.85
C LYS A 355 -3.13 12.41 -8.12
N ALA A 356 -3.24 11.11 -8.38
CA ALA A 356 -4.20 10.24 -7.72
C ALA A 356 -3.94 10.09 -6.20
N TYR A 357 -2.75 10.50 -5.73
CA TYR A 357 -2.46 10.60 -4.29
C TYR A 357 -2.98 11.97 -3.78
N ASP A 358 -4.14 11.98 -3.14
CA ASP A 358 -4.93 13.16 -2.75
C ASP A 358 -4.18 14.28 -2.02
N HIS A 359 -3.15 13.94 -1.22
CA HIS A 359 -2.39 14.93 -0.43
C HIS A 359 -1.36 15.72 -1.25
N VAL A 360 -1.28 15.50 -2.56
CA VAL A 360 -0.21 16.03 -3.43
C VAL A 360 -0.66 17.17 -4.33
N ALA A 361 -1.96 17.38 -4.48
CA ALA A 361 -2.48 18.37 -5.43
C ALA A 361 -1.89 19.78 -5.26
N SER A 362 -1.61 20.21 -4.03
CA SER A 362 -1.04 21.54 -3.75
C SER A 362 0.47 21.64 -4.01
N ILE A 363 1.19 20.51 -3.91
CA ILE A 363 2.65 20.44 -4.02
C ILE A 363 3.13 19.94 -5.40
N TYR A 364 2.20 19.51 -6.24
CA TYR A 364 2.43 18.94 -7.55
C TYR A 364 2.33 19.98 -8.67
N GLY A 365 3.16 19.85 -9.70
CA GLY A 365 3.12 20.60 -10.96
C GLY A 365 3.43 19.70 -12.15
N HIS A 366 2.56 19.75 -13.16
CA HIS A 366 2.81 19.13 -14.47
C HIS A 366 3.08 20.25 -15.45
N SER A 367 4.31 20.33 -15.96
CA SER A 367 4.70 21.41 -16.87
C SER A 367 4.42 21.04 -18.33
N GLU A 368 3.65 21.86 -19.02
CA GLU A 368 3.40 21.74 -20.45
C GLU A 368 4.40 22.55 -21.28
N SER A 369 5.03 23.56 -20.69
CA SER A 369 6.04 24.42 -21.31
C SER A 369 7.30 24.55 -20.46
N ALA A 370 8.39 25.06 -21.07
CA ALA A 370 9.63 25.37 -20.34
C ALA A 370 9.40 26.52 -19.33
N GLU A 371 8.54 27.48 -19.65
CA GLU A 371 8.21 28.61 -18.78
C GLU A 371 7.47 28.17 -17.51
N GLU A 372 6.52 27.23 -17.64
CA GLU A 372 5.84 26.63 -16.48
C GLU A 372 6.83 25.85 -15.61
N LEU A 373 7.75 25.10 -16.22
CA LEU A 373 8.79 24.38 -15.50
C LEU A 373 9.64 25.34 -14.67
N ARG A 374 10.07 26.47 -15.23
CA ARG A 374 10.77 27.55 -14.52
C ARG A 374 9.97 28.07 -13.34
N THR A 375 8.70 28.37 -13.59
CA THR A 375 7.79 28.90 -12.57
C THR A 375 7.65 27.91 -11.42
N PHE A 376 7.51 26.63 -11.68
CA PHE A 376 7.39 25.60 -10.64
C PHE A 376 8.66 25.46 -9.83
N LEU A 377 9.84 25.49 -10.47
CA LEU A 377 11.14 25.43 -9.78
C LEU A 377 11.35 26.67 -8.87
N ARG A 378 11.08 27.86 -9.36
CA ARG A 378 11.18 29.10 -8.59
C ARG A 378 10.20 29.14 -7.41
N ARG A 379 8.95 28.68 -7.62
CA ARG A 379 7.92 28.58 -6.56
C ARG A 379 8.15 27.43 -5.58
N GLY A 380 9.16 26.59 -5.78
CA GLY A 380 9.48 25.47 -4.90
C GLY A 380 8.42 24.38 -4.88
N LYS A 381 7.76 24.10 -6.04
CA LYS A 381 6.86 22.94 -6.15
C LYS A 381 7.61 21.69 -5.79
N LYS A 382 7.02 20.85 -4.93
CA LYS A 382 7.70 19.67 -4.36
C LYS A 382 7.83 18.51 -5.33
N ILE A 383 6.84 18.29 -6.18
CA ILE A 383 6.91 17.29 -7.26
C ILE A 383 6.61 17.97 -8.57
N ILE A 384 7.51 17.82 -9.53
CA ILE A 384 7.39 18.40 -10.88
C ILE A 384 7.50 17.26 -11.88
N VAL A 385 6.52 17.13 -12.78
CA VAL A 385 6.59 16.19 -13.90
C VAL A 385 6.81 16.95 -15.19
N THR A 386 7.76 16.50 -16.00
CA THR A 386 8.17 17.17 -17.23
C THR A 386 8.74 16.20 -18.25
N THR A 387 8.88 16.63 -19.49
CA THR A 387 9.55 15.84 -20.55
C THR A 387 11.02 16.24 -20.71
N VAL A 388 11.84 15.29 -21.16
CA VAL A 388 13.28 15.50 -21.37
C VAL A 388 13.58 16.67 -22.32
N GLN A 389 12.70 16.92 -23.29
CA GLN A 389 12.89 17.98 -24.29
C GLN A 389 12.84 19.40 -23.70
N LYS A 390 12.17 19.58 -22.57
CA LYS A 390 12.03 20.90 -21.90
C LYS A 390 13.24 21.21 -21.01
N PHE A 391 13.93 20.21 -20.53
CA PHE A 391 14.99 20.35 -19.54
C PHE A 391 16.18 21.21 -20.01
N PRO A 392 16.69 21.10 -21.25
CA PRO A 392 17.84 21.91 -21.71
C PRO A 392 17.60 23.42 -21.72
N PHE A 393 16.32 23.83 -21.84
CA PHE A 393 15.97 25.26 -21.90
C PHE A 393 16.03 25.96 -20.53
N ILE A 394 16.19 25.19 -19.47
CA ILE A 394 16.23 25.71 -18.09
C ILE A 394 17.54 25.42 -17.37
N LEU A 395 18.47 24.67 -18.00
CA LEU A 395 19.74 24.28 -17.37
C LEU A 395 20.58 25.47 -16.94
N ASP A 396 20.61 26.51 -17.76
CA ASP A 396 21.36 27.74 -17.47
C ASP A 396 20.79 28.51 -16.27
N GLU A 397 19.50 28.31 -15.99
CA GLU A 397 18.80 28.96 -14.89
C GLU A 397 18.78 28.12 -13.59
N LEU A 398 19.07 26.82 -13.70
CA LEU A 398 19.24 25.95 -12.53
C LEU A 398 20.45 26.39 -11.69
N GLY A 399 21.45 27.01 -12.32
CA GLY A 399 22.59 27.65 -11.63
C GLY A 399 22.17 28.79 -10.69
N ASP A 400 21.05 29.46 -10.97
CA ASP A 400 20.50 30.56 -10.15
C ASP A 400 19.66 30.07 -8.96
N LEU A 401 19.41 28.78 -8.85
CA LEU A 401 18.58 28.20 -7.76
C LEU A 401 19.37 27.96 -6.46
N GLY A 402 20.64 28.35 -6.42
CA GLY A 402 21.50 28.29 -5.23
C GLY A 402 21.72 26.87 -4.72
N ASP A 403 21.74 26.68 -3.41
CA ASP A 403 22.01 25.39 -2.74
C ASP A 403 20.85 24.39 -2.74
N LYS A 404 19.85 24.56 -3.61
CA LYS A 404 18.69 23.65 -3.67
C LYS A 404 19.09 22.25 -4.12
N LYS A 405 18.52 21.25 -3.46
CA LYS A 405 18.78 19.83 -3.67
C LYS A 405 17.60 19.20 -4.42
N PHE A 406 17.90 18.60 -5.58
CA PHE A 406 16.90 17.96 -6.43
C PHE A 406 17.10 16.45 -6.49
N ALA A 407 16.00 15.70 -6.46
CA ALA A 407 15.97 14.30 -6.86
C ALA A 407 15.41 14.20 -8.28
N LEU A 408 16.16 13.57 -9.20
CA LEU A 408 15.75 13.37 -10.59
C LEU A 408 15.33 11.92 -10.78
N LEU A 409 14.09 11.68 -11.22
CA LEU A 409 13.56 10.37 -11.57
C LEU A 409 13.36 10.34 -13.09
N ILE A 410 14.25 9.63 -13.80
CA ILE A 410 14.23 9.58 -15.26
C ILE A 410 13.64 8.26 -15.71
N ASP A 411 12.47 8.31 -16.39
CA ASP A 411 11.87 7.15 -17.02
C ASP A 411 12.48 6.91 -18.41
N GLU A 412 12.55 5.64 -18.82
CA GLU A 412 13.14 5.20 -20.11
C GLU A 412 14.55 5.76 -20.37
N ALA A 413 15.43 5.70 -19.34
CA ALA A 413 16.77 6.25 -19.37
C ALA A 413 17.64 5.75 -20.57
N HIS A 414 17.29 4.60 -21.17
CA HIS A 414 17.98 4.07 -22.34
C HIS A 414 17.72 4.86 -23.62
N SER A 415 16.53 5.45 -23.79
CA SER A 415 16.18 6.26 -24.96
C SER A 415 16.78 7.67 -24.89
N SER A 416 17.04 8.15 -23.68
CA SER A 416 17.59 9.48 -23.43
C SER A 416 19.14 9.55 -23.54
N GLN A 417 19.85 8.42 -23.65
CA GLN A 417 21.33 8.39 -23.65
C GLN A 417 22.00 8.70 -24.98
N GLY A 418 21.27 8.83 -26.09
CA GLY A 418 21.79 8.99 -27.45
C GLY A 418 21.89 10.42 -28.01
N GLY A 419 21.57 11.47 -27.28
CA GLY A 419 21.45 12.84 -27.80
C GLY A 419 22.30 13.89 -27.09
N LYS A 420 22.56 15.02 -27.80
CA LYS A 420 23.21 16.23 -27.25
C LYS A 420 22.52 16.75 -25.95
N THR A 421 21.26 16.43 -25.76
CA THR A 421 20.41 16.79 -24.59
C THR A 421 20.88 16.07 -23.33
N THR A 422 21.29 14.82 -23.44
CA THR A 422 21.73 14.00 -22.30
C THR A 422 23.11 14.38 -21.81
N ALA A 423 24.01 14.75 -22.73
CA ALA A 423 25.32 15.24 -22.36
C ALA A 423 25.23 16.50 -21.48
N LYS A 424 24.25 17.38 -21.72
CA LYS A 424 23.97 18.56 -20.88
C LYS A 424 23.34 18.25 -19.54
N MET A 425 22.69 17.10 -19.37
CA MET A 425 22.11 16.68 -18.08
C MET A 425 23.13 16.05 -17.12
N HIS A 426 24.33 15.78 -17.61
CA HIS A 426 25.43 15.17 -16.84
C HIS A 426 26.45 16.19 -16.31
N LEU A 427 26.28 17.45 -16.63
CA LEU A 427 27.01 18.56 -16.04
C LEU A 427 26.29 19.10 -14.81
#